data_6e8f2c235c17883d8d24771ad8cf9d41
#
_entry.id   6e8f2c235c17883d8d24771ad8cf9d41
#
_cell.length_a   1.000
_cell.length_b   1.000
_cell.length_c   1.000
_cell.angle_alpha   90.00
_cell.angle_beta   90.00
_cell.angle_gamma   90.00
#
_symmetry.space_group_name_H-M   'P 1'
#
loop_
_entity.id
_entity.type
_entity.pdbx_description
1 polymer ?
#
loop_
_entity_poly.entity_id
_entity_poly.type
_entity_poly.pdbx_seq_one_letter_code
_entity_poly.pdbx_strand_id
1 'polypeptide(L)'
;FSHLDPNGVHVVSFKQPTTEEKDHDYMWRINKALPRRGNIGIFNRSHYEDVVVTRVHDLIENDKIPKDLVNKNIWKTRYRQIRDWERYLAENGFHIIKIFLHVSKDEQRDRLAERILNKKKNWKFSIADINERRFWDRYQDLYSEMIEETSTEKAPWYIVPADNKWF
;
A
#
# COMPACT_ATOMS: atom_id res chain seq x y z
N PHE A 1 -12.94 14.30 2.27
CA PHE A 1 -12.02 15.36 1.79
C PHE A 1 -12.70 16.40 0.90
N SER A 2 -13.96 16.22 0.51
CA SER A 2 -14.73 17.16 -0.33
C SER A 2 -14.92 18.57 0.26
N HIS A 3 -14.63 18.74 1.54
CA HIS A 3 -14.73 20.03 2.25
C HIS A 3 -13.37 20.69 2.52
N LEU A 4 -12.28 20.10 2.01
CA LEU A 4 -10.95 20.69 2.12
C LEU A 4 -10.63 21.54 0.88
N ASP A 5 -9.80 22.56 1.07
CA ASP A 5 -9.26 23.32 -0.06
C ASP A 5 -8.45 22.37 -0.97
N PRO A 6 -8.84 22.21 -2.24
CA PRO A 6 -8.15 21.33 -3.17
C PRO A 6 -6.69 21.74 -3.42
N ASN A 7 -6.34 23.01 -3.23
CA ASN A 7 -4.97 23.49 -3.37
C ASN A 7 -4.05 22.99 -2.24
N GLY A 8 -4.64 22.62 -1.10
CA GLY A 8 -3.92 22.07 0.05
C GLY A 8 -3.85 20.54 0.09
N VAL A 9 -4.46 19.85 -0.89
CA VAL A 9 -4.56 18.38 -0.89
C VAL A 9 -3.88 17.78 -2.13
N HIS A 10 -2.94 16.89 -1.91
CA HIS A 10 -2.23 16.17 -2.97
C HIS A 10 -2.59 14.69 -2.92
N VAL A 11 -3.16 14.15 -4.01
CA VAL A 11 -3.46 12.72 -4.15
C VAL A 11 -2.44 12.09 -5.09
N VAL A 12 -1.71 11.10 -4.58
CA VAL A 12 -0.75 10.32 -5.35
C VAL A 12 -1.20 8.87 -5.40
N SER A 13 -1.35 8.32 -6.63
CA SER A 13 -1.68 6.91 -6.84
C SER A 13 -0.43 6.17 -7.31
N PHE A 14 0.15 5.35 -6.42
CA PHE A 14 1.30 4.53 -6.77
C PHE A 14 0.83 3.33 -7.60
N LYS A 15 1.40 3.19 -8.78
CA LYS A 15 1.22 2.05 -9.69
C LYS A 15 2.48 1.19 -9.66
N GLN A 16 2.57 0.24 -10.59
CA GLN A 16 3.82 -0.51 -10.78
C GLN A 16 4.98 0.47 -10.96
N PRO A 17 6.14 0.21 -10.30
CA PRO A 17 7.30 1.07 -10.42
C PRO A 17 7.78 1.22 -11.87
N THR A 18 8.13 2.44 -12.25
CA THR A 18 8.77 2.74 -13.53
C THR A 18 10.21 2.20 -13.55
N THR A 19 10.86 2.23 -14.71
CA THR A 19 12.27 1.83 -14.83
C THR A 19 13.16 2.69 -13.93
N GLU A 20 12.94 4.01 -13.91
CA GLU A 20 13.68 4.94 -13.03
C GLU A 20 13.47 4.59 -11.55
N GLU A 21 12.22 4.35 -11.13
CA GLU A 21 11.90 4.01 -9.74
C GLU A 21 12.54 2.69 -9.29
N LYS A 22 12.71 1.72 -10.21
CA LYS A 22 13.41 0.45 -9.94
C LYS A 22 14.92 0.59 -9.84
N ASP A 23 15.50 1.69 -10.31
CA ASP A 23 16.94 1.98 -10.19
C ASP A 23 17.29 2.58 -8.81
N HIS A 24 16.26 2.89 -8.01
CA HIS A 24 16.37 3.42 -6.66
C HIS A 24 15.81 2.44 -5.62
N ASP A 25 16.01 2.75 -4.33
CA ASP A 25 15.37 2.00 -3.25
C ASP A 25 13.85 2.20 -3.23
N TYR A 26 13.11 1.24 -2.63
CA TYR A 26 11.64 1.23 -2.64
C TYR A 26 10.97 2.42 -1.95
N MET A 27 11.70 3.16 -1.10
CA MET A 27 11.20 4.35 -0.43
C MET A 27 11.43 5.63 -1.23
N TRP A 28 12.28 5.60 -2.26
CA TRP A 28 12.66 6.78 -3.02
C TRP A 28 11.45 7.50 -3.64
N ARG A 29 10.57 6.77 -4.33
CA ARG A 29 9.36 7.34 -4.95
C ARG A 29 8.38 7.88 -3.92
N ILE A 30 8.33 7.29 -2.74
CA ILE A 30 7.51 7.72 -1.62
C ILE A 30 8.02 9.05 -1.06
N ASN A 31 9.34 9.16 -0.88
CA ASN A 31 9.97 10.40 -0.43
C ASN A 31 9.73 11.57 -1.40
N LYS A 32 9.79 11.32 -2.71
CA LYS A 32 9.48 12.35 -3.72
C LYS A 32 8.04 12.84 -3.68
N ALA A 33 7.12 12.01 -3.22
CA ALA A 33 5.70 12.29 -3.16
C ALA A 33 5.24 12.92 -1.83
N LEU A 34 6.13 13.10 -0.86
CA LEU A 34 5.76 13.72 0.41
C LEU A 34 5.19 15.13 0.19
N PRO A 35 4.09 15.49 0.88
CA PRO A 35 3.50 16.80 0.75
C PRO A 35 4.40 17.89 1.34
N ARG A 36 4.21 19.11 0.88
CA ARG A 36 4.80 20.28 1.53
C ARG A 36 4.22 20.45 2.94
N ARG A 37 4.96 21.08 3.84
CA ARG A 37 4.45 21.45 5.17
C ARG A 37 3.17 22.28 5.04
N GLY A 38 2.18 21.97 5.87
CA GLY A 38 0.86 22.61 5.81
C GLY A 38 -0.11 22.00 4.78
N ASN A 39 0.35 21.05 3.97
CA ASN A 39 -0.49 20.36 2.98
C ASN A 39 -0.80 18.93 3.42
N ILE A 40 -1.86 18.37 2.85
CA ILE A 40 -2.28 16.99 3.08
C ILE A 40 -1.86 16.14 1.87
N GLY A 41 -1.09 15.09 2.10
CA GLY A 41 -0.78 14.06 1.11
C GLY A 41 -1.68 12.85 1.30
N ILE A 42 -2.37 12.42 0.24
CA ILE A 42 -3.16 11.19 0.24
C ILE A 42 -2.48 10.19 -0.69
N PHE A 43 -1.99 9.10 -0.13
CA PHE A 43 -1.37 8.02 -0.88
C PHE A 43 -2.41 6.92 -1.14
N ASN A 44 -2.79 6.74 -2.40
CA ASN A 44 -3.56 5.60 -2.83
C ASN A 44 -2.58 4.50 -3.24
N ARG A 45 -2.56 3.41 -2.47
CA ARG A 45 -1.45 2.47 -2.35
C ARG A 45 -0.21 3.16 -1.75
N SER A 46 0.83 2.42 -1.43
CA SER A 46 2.04 2.99 -0.85
C SER A 46 3.19 1.98 -0.86
N HIS A 47 4.30 2.32 -0.21
CA HIS A 47 5.44 1.45 0.05
C HIS A 47 5.09 0.14 0.78
N TYR A 48 3.92 0.05 1.39
CA TYR A 48 3.46 -1.19 2.00
C TYR A 48 3.18 -2.31 0.99
N GLU A 49 2.94 -1.96 -0.29
CA GLU A 49 2.89 -2.97 -1.35
C GLU A 49 4.24 -3.66 -1.57
N ASP A 50 5.34 -2.97 -1.32
CA ASP A 50 6.69 -3.53 -1.44
C ASP A 50 7.03 -4.55 -0.34
N VAL A 51 6.23 -4.66 0.71
CA VAL A 51 6.36 -5.72 1.73
C VAL A 51 5.25 -6.75 1.66
N VAL A 52 4.14 -6.47 1.03
CA VAL A 52 3.01 -7.41 0.88
C VAL A 52 2.99 -8.02 -0.52
N VAL A 53 2.80 -7.22 -1.57
CA VAL A 53 2.67 -7.73 -2.95
C VAL A 53 3.96 -8.38 -3.42
N THR A 54 5.11 -7.75 -3.17
CA THR A 54 6.43 -8.31 -3.50
C THR A 54 6.65 -9.67 -2.82
N ARG A 55 6.15 -9.85 -1.60
CA ARG A 55 6.27 -11.10 -0.84
C ARG A 55 5.27 -12.16 -1.29
N VAL A 56 4.04 -11.77 -1.68
CA VAL A 56 3.05 -12.71 -2.23
C VAL A 56 3.56 -13.36 -3.50
N HIS A 57 4.24 -12.60 -4.35
CA HIS A 57 4.70 -13.03 -5.66
C HIS A 57 6.19 -13.37 -5.73
N ASP A 58 6.89 -13.39 -4.59
CA ASP A 58 8.32 -13.67 -4.50
C ASP A 58 9.18 -12.80 -5.44
N LEU A 59 8.80 -11.51 -5.58
CA LEU A 59 9.41 -10.57 -6.54
C LEU A 59 10.68 -9.87 -6.03
N ILE A 60 11.12 -10.16 -4.81
CA ILE A 60 12.25 -9.47 -4.17
C ILE A 60 13.54 -9.55 -5.00
N GLU A 61 13.74 -10.63 -5.73
CA GLU A 61 14.92 -10.83 -6.60
C GLU A 61 14.91 -9.89 -7.83
N ASN A 62 13.76 -9.34 -8.18
CA ASN A 62 13.62 -8.39 -9.28
C ASN A 62 13.97 -6.95 -8.88
N ASP A 63 14.05 -6.71 -7.57
CA ASP A 63 14.44 -5.42 -7.02
C ASP A 63 15.97 -5.33 -7.02
N LYS A 64 16.66 -4.76 -7.85
CA LYS A 64 18.14 -4.62 -7.95
C LYS A 64 18.90 -4.50 -6.61
N ILE A 65 18.46 -5.22 -5.58
CA ILE A 65 19.06 -5.28 -4.25
C ILE A 65 20.31 -6.17 -4.31
N PRO A 66 21.41 -5.80 -3.65
CA PRO A 66 22.56 -6.69 -3.50
C PRO A 66 22.15 -8.05 -2.89
N LYS A 67 22.62 -9.14 -3.52
CA LYS A 67 22.19 -10.50 -3.17
C LYS A 67 22.45 -10.89 -1.71
N ASP A 68 23.50 -10.37 -1.11
CA ASP A 68 23.86 -10.57 0.29
C ASP A 68 22.83 -9.97 1.27
N LEU A 69 22.06 -8.96 0.83
CA LEU A 69 20.99 -8.35 1.61
C LEU A 69 19.67 -9.12 1.48
N VAL A 70 19.48 -9.95 0.45
CA VAL A 70 18.31 -10.79 0.25
C VAL A 70 18.47 -12.08 1.07
N ASN A 71 18.10 -12.04 2.34
CA ASN A 71 18.19 -13.16 3.27
C ASN A 71 16.88 -13.36 4.03
N LYS A 72 16.83 -14.39 4.87
CA LYS A 72 15.60 -14.74 5.64
C LYS A 72 15.03 -13.63 6.52
N ASN A 73 15.80 -12.59 6.81
CA ASN A 73 15.39 -11.48 7.67
C ASN A 73 14.96 -10.23 6.86
N ILE A 74 15.00 -10.29 5.53
CA ILE A 74 14.74 -9.13 4.66
C ILE A 74 13.40 -8.42 5.01
N TRP A 75 12.35 -9.18 5.27
CA TRP A 75 11.03 -8.63 5.59
C TRP A 75 11.01 -7.94 6.96
N LYS A 76 11.62 -8.53 7.97
CA LYS A 76 11.77 -7.88 9.30
C LYS A 76 12.61 -6.61 9.19
N THR A 77 13.62 -6.62 8.34
CA THR A 77 14.43 -5.43 8.06
C THR A 77 13.60 -4.35 7.39
N ARG A 78 12.78 -4.67 6.38
CA ARG A 78 11.89 -3.72 5.72
C ARG A 78 10.85 -3.14 6.70
N TYR A 79 10.22 -3.95 7.53
CA TYR A 79 9.30 -3.44 8.56
C TYR A 79 9.98 -2.48 9.54
N ARG A 80 11.19 -2.78 9.97
CA ARG A 80 11.98 -1.87 10.80
C ARG A 80 12.30 -0.56 10.05
N GLN A 81 12.73 -0.64 8.81
CA GLN A 81 13.03 0.54 7.99
C GLN A 81 11.80 1.45 7.83
N ILE A 82 10.62 0.86 7.59
CA ILE A 82 9.37 1.61 7.49
C ILE A 82 9.05 2.32 8.81
N ARG A 83 9.11 1.60 9.95
CA ARG A 83 8.89 2.22 11.28
C ARG A 83 9.89 3.35 11.56
N ASP A 84 11.15 3.15 11.24
CA ASP A 84 12.20 4.16 11.43
C ASP A 84 11.97 5.40 10.57
N TRP A 85 11.52 5.20 9.32
CA TRP A 85 11.18 6.28 8.41
C TRP A 85 9.91 7.04 8.87
N GLU A 86 8.87 6.35 9.28
CA GLU A 86 7.66 6.96 9.82
C GLU A 86 7.96 7.75 11.09
N ARG A 87 8.79 7.20 11.98
CA ARG A 87 9.26 7.91 13.17
C ARG A 87 10.03 9.18 12.80
N TYR A 88 10.97 9.09 11.87
CA TYR A 88 11.69 10.26 11.37
C TYR A 88 10.75 11.35 10.84
N LEU A 89 9.75 11.00 10.07
CA LEU A 89 8.76 11.95 9.57
C LEU A 89 7.94 12.57 10.71
N ALA A 90 7.49 11.75 11.66
CA ALA A 90 6.71 12.24 12.81
C ALA A 90 7.52 13.22 13.66
N GLU A 91 8.80 12.94 13.91
CA GLU A 91 9.72 13.83 14.62
C GLU A 91 9.96 15.14 13.85
N ASN A 92 9.75 15.15 12.54
CA ASN A 92 9.81 16.34 11.68
C ASN A 92 8.45 17.03 11.47
N GLY A 93 7.43 16.65 12.26
CA GLY A 93 6.12 17.30 12.29
C GLY A 93 5.13 16.82 11.23
N PHE A 94 5.35 15.63 10.65
CA PHE A 94 4.33 14.98 9.82
C PHE A 94 3.38 14.17 10.70
N HIS A 95 2.09 14.29 10.45
CA HIS A 95 1.08 13.43 11.04
C HIS A 95 0.75 12.31 10.05
N ILE A 96 1.04 11.07 10.43
CA ILE A 96 0.85 9.90 9.56
C ILE A 96 -0.39 9.15 10.02
N ILE A 97 -1.35 8.98 9.12
CA ILE A 97 -2.56 8.19 9.34
C ILE A 97 -2.55 7.05 8.31
N LYS A 98 -2.58 5.82 8.80
CA LYS A 98 -2.60 4.63 7.96
C LYS A 98 -3.97 3.99 8.02
N ILE A 99 -4.60 3.80 6.87
CA ILE A 99 -5.95 3.25 6.75
C ILE A 99 -5.88 1.96 5.93
N PHE A 100 -6.30 0.86 6.54
CA PHE A 100 -6.50 -0.40 5.86
C PHE A 100 -7.98 -0.61 5.58
N LEU A 101 -8.37 -0.61 4.31
CA LEU A 101 -9.73 -0.85 3.88
C LEU A 101 -9.97 -2.37 3.79
N HIS A 102 -10.58 -2.92 4.84
CA HIS A 102 -10.86 -4.35 4.91
C HIS A 102 -12.14 -4.68 4.14
N VAL A 103 -11.99 -5.37 3.02
CA VAL A 103 -13.09 -5.91 2.20
C VAL A 103 -13.17 -7.40 2.42
N SER A 104 -14.37 -7.96 2.58
CA SER A 104 -14.56 -9.41 2.69
C SER A 104 -14.30 -10.13 1.35
N LYS A 105 -13.98 -11.43 1.43
CA LYS A 105 -13.74 -12.26 0.25
C LYS A 105 -14.97 -12.34 -0.66
N ASP A 106 -16.16 -12.32 -0.08
CA ASP A 106 -17.42 -12.36 -0.82
C ASP A 106 -17.70 -11.03 -1.50
N GLU A 107 -17.58 -9.91 -0.79
CA GLU A 107 -17.75 -8.58 -1.38
C GLU A 107 -16.74 -8.32 -2.51
N GLN A 108 -15.48 -8.77 -2.35
CA GLN A 108 -14.50 -8.68 -3.43
C GLN A 108 -14.95 -9.46 -4.67
N ARG A 109 -15.48 -10.69 -4.49
CA ARG A 109 -16.05 -11.49 -5.59
C ARG A 109 -17.16 -10.74 -6.29
N ASP A 110 -18.09 -10.19 -5.53
CA ASP A 110 -19.26 -9.52 -6.07
C ASP A 110 -18.88 -8.24 -6.82
N ARG A 111 -17.90 -7.47 -6.31
CA ARG A 111 -17.34 -6.32 -7.03
C ARG A 111 -16.63 -6.70 -8.32
N LEU A 112 -15.94 -7.83 -8.35
CA LEU A 112 -15.30 -8.33 -9.58
C LEU A 112 -16.36 -8.81 -10.59
N ALA A 113 -17.39 -9.54 -10.14
CA ALA A 113 -18.53 -9.95 -10.97
C ALA A 113 -19.25 -8.73 -11.57
N GLU A 114 -19.48 -7.68 -10.77
CA GLU A 114 -20.08 -6.45 -11.27
C GLU A 114 -19.27 -5.78 -12.37
N ARG A 115 -17.91 -5.84 -12.31
CA ARG A 115 -17.05 -5.32 -13.39
C ARG A 115 -17.24 -6.08 -14.69
N ILE A 116 -17.53 -7.38 -14.64
CA ILE A 116 -17.79 -8.22 -15.82
C ILE A 116 -19.18 -7.93 -16.39
N LEU A 117 -20.19 -7.88 -15.54
CA LEU A 117 -21.59 -7.78 -15.95
C LEU A 117 -22.01 -6.36 -16.37
N ASN A 118 -21.40 -5.34 -15.78
CA ASN A 118 -21.76 -3.95 -16.03
C ASN A 118 -20.86 -3.33 -17.11
N LYS A 119 -21.44 -3.13 -18.32
CA LYS A 119 -20.73 -2.54 -19.48
C LYS A 119 -20.01 -1.22 -19.15
N LYS A 120 -20.55 -0.40 -18.23
CA LYS A 120 -19.91 0.87 -17.82
C LYS A 120 -18.66 0.64 -16.94
N LYS A 121 -18.48 -0.57 -16.40
CA LYS A 121 -17.36 -0.92 -15.51
C LYS A 121 -16.38 -1.90 -16.15
N ASN A 122 -16.68 -2.46 -17.34
CA ASN A 122 -15.87 -3.49 -18.01
C ASN A 122 -14.43 -3.02 -18.29
N TRP A 123 -14.23 -1.73 -18.51
CA TRP A 123 -12.90 -1.15 -18.72
C TRP A 123 -11.96 -1.30 -17.50
N LYS A 124 -12.52 -1.59 -16.32
CA LYS A 124 -11.76 -1.85 -15.08
C LYS A 124 -11.45 -3.33 -14.88
N PHE A 125 -12.00 -4.19 -15.73
CA PHE A 125 -11.84 -5.64 -15.57
C PHE A 125 -10.45 -6.08 -16.04
N SER A 126 -9.82 -6.94 -15.25
CA SER A 126 -8.58 -7.63 -15.60
C SER A 126 -8.66 -9.09 -15.18
N ILE A 127 -8.21 -9.98 -16.04
CA ILE A 127 -8.07 -11.42 -15.70
C ILE A 127 -7.06 -11.58 -14.55
N ALA A 128 -6.07 -10.71 -14.46
CA ALA A 128 -5.11 -10.70 -13.38
C ALA A 128 -5.80 -10.55 -12.00
N ASP A 129 -6.86 -9.72 -11.90
CA ASP A 129 -7.62 -9.56 -10.65
C ASP A 129 -8.26 -10.88 -10.16
N ILE A 130 -8.70 -11.74 -11.11
CA ILE A 130 -9.25 -13.06 -10.77
C ILE A 130 -8.14 -14.00 -10.28
N ASN A 131 -6.98 -13.95 -10.93
CA ASN A 131 -5.83 -14.78 -10.54
C ASN A 131 -5.31 -14.38 -9.16
N GLU A 132 -5.32 -13.09 -8.82
CA GLU A 132 -4.94 -12.60 -7.50
C GLU A 132 -5.78 -13.17 -6.36
N ARG A 133 -7.04 -13.49 -6.59
CA ARG A 133 -7.89 -14.13 -5.57
C ARG A 133 -7.39 -15.48 -5.07
N ARG A 134 -6.57 -16.18 -5.84
CA ARG A 134 -5.94 -17.45 -5.40
C ARG A 134 -5.02 -17.27 -4.22
N PHE A 135 -4.47 -16.07 -4.06
CA PHE A 135 -3.57 -15.71 -2.97
C PHE A 135 -4.28 -15.05 -1.79
N TRP A 136 -5.63 -15.07 -1.75
CA TRP A 136 -6.42 -14.39 -0.72
C TRP A 136 -5.92 -14.64 0.69
N ASP A 137 -5.78 -15.91 1.09
CA ASP A 137 -5.41 -16.27 2.44
C ASP A 137 -3.97 -15.80 2.75
N ARG A 138 -3.04 -15.96 1.81
CA ARG A 138 -1.67 -15.44 1.92
C ARG A 138 -1.64 -13.91 2.06
N TYR A 139 -2.50 -13.20 1.35
CA TYR A 139 -2.64 -11.75 1.51
C TYR A 139 -3.15 -11.38 2.90
N GLN A 140 -4.15 -12.10 3.46
CA GLN A 140 -4.67 -11.81 4.78
C GLN A 140 -3.60 -12.02 5.87
N ASP A 141 -2.84 -13.10 5.81
CA ASP A 141 -1.73 -13.37 6.73
C ASP A 141 -0.68 -12.26 6.67
N LEU A 142 -0.29 -11.86 5.47
CA LEU A 142 0.72 -10.82 5.28
C LEU A 142 0.23 -9.42 5.67
N TYR A 143 -1.05 -9.09 5.45
CA TYR A 143 -1.64 -7.85 5.96
C TYR A 143 -1.69 -7.83 7.48
N SER A 144 -2.06 -8.93 8.12
CA SER A 144 -2.04 -9.03 9.59
C SER A 144 -0.63 -8.82 10.14
N GLU A 145 0.37 -9.54 9.61
CA GLU A 145 1.78 -9.39 9.99
C GLU A 145 2.26 -7.94 9.77
N MET A 146 1.96 -7.35 8.61
CA MET A 146 2.34 -5.97 8.29
C MET A 146 1.75 -4.97 9.27
N ILE A 147 0.47 -5.10 9.60
CA ILE A 147 -0.22 -4.21 10.55
C ILE A 147 0.39 -4.35 11.93
N GLU A 148 0.59 -5.57 12.43
CA GLU A 148 1.21 -5.83 13.72
C GLU A 148 2.64 -5.28 13.80
N GLU A 149 3.45 -5.54 12.79
CA GLU A 149 4.86 -5.15 12.75
C GLU A 149 5.08 -3.64 12.52
N THR A 150 4.09 -2.94 11.96
CA THR A 150 4.28 -1.53 11.61
C THR A 150 3.32 -0.57 12.29
N SER A 151 2.38 -1.03 13.11
CA SER A 151 1.53 -0.15 13.91
C SER A 151 2.34 0.43 15.08
N THR A 152 2.44 1.75 15.15
CA THR A 152 3.15 2.45 16.23
C THR A 152 2.28 3.54 16.81
N GLU A 153 2.62 4.03 18.00
CA GLU A 153 1.90 5.15 18.62
C GLU A 153 1.92 6.42 17.73
N LYS A 154 3.03 6.67 17.03
CA LYS A 154 3.20 7.84 16.16
C LYS A 154 2.52 7.69 14.80
N ALA A 155 2.33 6.44 14.34
CA ALA A 155 1.74 6.11 13.05
C ALA A 155 0.90 4.82 13.17
N PRO A 156 -0.29 4.89 13.79
CA PRO A 156 -1.16 3.73 13.98
C PRO A 156 -1.87 3.33 12.69
N TRP A 157 -2.21 2.04 12.57
CA TRP A 157 -3.13 1.55 11.57
C TRP A 157 -4.58 1.64 12.05
N TYR A 158 -5.44 2.12 11.18
CA TYR A 158 -6.90 2.09 11.35
C TYR A 158 -7.48 1.07 10.37
N ILE A 159 -8.12 0.03 10.90
CA ILE A 159 -8.81 -0.98 10.08
C ILE A 159 -10.25 -0.53 9.91
N VAL A 160 -10.63 -0.24 8.65
CA VAL A 160 -11.96 0.28 8.31
C VAL A 160 -12.71 -0.79 7.52
N PRO A 161 -13.88 -1.27 7.98
CA PRO A 161 -14.75 -2.12 7.20
C PRO A 161 -15.14 -1.42 5.89
N ALA A 162 -14.95 -2.08 4.75
CA ALA A 162 -15.12 -1.46 3.44
C ALA A 162 -16.08 -2.23 2.51
N ASP A 163 -16.85 -3.15 3.05
CA ASP A 163 -17.92 -3.82 2.32
C ASP A 163 -19.03 -2.84 1.94
N ASN A 164 -19.34 -1.92 2.83
CA ASN A 164 -20.32 -0.86 2.61
C ASN A 164 -19.61 0.48 2.39
N LYS A 165 -19.86 1.14 1.24
CA LYS A 165 -19.20 2.40 0.88
C LYS A 165 -19.61 3.61 1.74
N TRP A 166 -20.72 3.49 2.46
CA TRP A 166 -21.26 4.55 3.30
C TRP A 166 -20.74 4.51 4.75
N PHE A 167 -19.98 3.50 5.09
CA PHE A 167 -19.37 3.34 6.41
C PHE A 167 -18.18 4.33 6.59
#